data_9afb1bf9587429cf582aa3ff957f08b2
#
_entry.id   9afb1bf9587429cf582aa3ff957f08b2
#
_cell.length_a   1.000
_cell.length_b   1.000
_cell.length_c   1.000
_cell.angle_alpha   90.00
_cell.angle_beta   90.00
_cell.angle_gamma   90.00
#
_symmetry.space_group_name_H-M   'P 1'
#
loop_
_entity.id
_entity.type
_entity.pdbx_description
1 polymer ?
#
loop_
_entity_poly.entity_id
_entity_poly.type
_entity_poly.pdbx_seq_one_letter_code
_entity_poly.pdbx_strand_id
1 'polypeptide(L)'
;MKVLLQAVYDLTSPPPRQPVADGTPTLTMAAAAALPKLLDESCIKEFLNSFDNVLSDCDGVLWCCDSVIGRANEAINQLRSLGKKIFYVTNNSTNSRDGYVAKCERLGFIANKEEIVSASYVMAQYLEQLNFSKKVYVVGTSGMTQELNEVGISHTGVEPDPLVGQAFDLLNTVKLDPEVGAVAIGFDGHFSFPKIMKAASYLSNPDCLFLATNIDEQFPVENTSLIFPGTGCFVRCVETVAERAPIIMGKPSEMMFSVISEKYKLDPSRTLMIGDRSNTDILFGKKCGLHTLVVLSGVTQMSDLQNWAASSDEEKHKLIAEYYLPQLGDLVTLLNNGNI
;
A
#
# COMPACT_ATOMS: atom_id res chain seq x y z
N MET A 1 2.20 1.52 23.41
CA MET A 1 0.74 1.77 23.56
C MET A 1 0.38 3.26 23.70
N LYS A 2 0.94 4.04 24.65
CA LYS A 2 0.64 5.49 24.75
C LYS A 2 1.10 6.33 23.53
N VAL A 3 2.20 6.00 22.90
CA VAL A 3 2.76 6.73 21.74
C VAL A 3 1.93 6.50 20.47
N LEU A 4 1.38 5.30 20.25
CA LEU A 4 0.52 4.99 19.11
C LEU A 4 -0.88 5.65 19.23
N LEU A 5 -1.44 5.71 20.43
CA LEU A 5 -2.72 6.42 20.67
C LEU A 5 -2.58 7.94 20.48
N GLN A 6 -1.43 8.52 20.84
CA GLN A 6 -1.18 9.95 20.63
C GLN A 6 -1.04 10.30 19.14
N ALA A 7 -0.36 9.46 18.35
CA ALA A 7 -0.23 9.65 16.90
C ALA A 7 -1.58 9.59 16.17
N VAL A 8 -2.52 8.78 16.63
CA VAL A 8 -3.87 8.68 16.04
C VAL A 8 -4.70 9.93 16.39
N TYR A 9 -4.54 10.50 17.59
CA TYR A 9 -5.28 11.71 18.02
C TYR A 9 -4.81 12.97 17.28
N ASP A 10 -3.52 13.06 16.95
CA ASP A 10 -2.94 14.20 16.23
C ASP A 10 -3.31 14.20 14.73
N LEU A 11 -3.66 13.04 14.15
CA LEU A 11 -4.05 12.92 12.74
C LEU A 11 -5.54 13.21 12.47
N THR A 12 -6.40 13.29 13.49
CA THR A 12 -7.84 13.48 13.35
C THR A 12 -8.32 14.90 13.67
N SER A 13 -7.45 15.78 14.14
CA SER A 13 -7.79 17.16 14.47
C SER A 13 -7.63 18.06 13.24
N PRO A 14 -8.63 18.87 12.84
CA PRO A 14 -8.46 19.84 11.77
C PRO A 14 -7.42 20.91 12.20
N PRO A 15 -6.51 21.34 11.30
CA PRO A 15 -5.49 22.32 11.65
C PRO A 15 -6.14 23.65 12.04
N PRO A 16 -5.61 24.37 13.04
CA PRO A 16 -6.08 25.70 13.41
C PRO A 16 -5.88 26.68 12.25
N ARG A 17 -6.90 27.48 11.94
CA ARG A 17 -6.80 28.56 10.94
C ARG A 17 -5.74 29.56 11.40
N GLN A 18 -4.65 29.68 10.66
CA GLN A 18 -3.64 30.71 10.87
C GLN A 18 -4.15 32.08 10.37
N PRO A 19 -3.79 33.17 11.05
CA PRO A 19 -4.09 34.52 10.56
C PRO A 19 -3.27 34.83 9.31
N VAL A 20 -3.92 35.44 8.33
CA VAL A 20 -3.30 35.91 7.08
C VAL A 20 -2.32 37.04 7.45
N ALA A 21 -1.04 36.78 7.32
CA ALA A 21 -0.03 37.82 7.41
C ALA A 21 0.21 38.45 6.01
N ASP A 22 -0.03 39.73 5.86
CA ASP A 22 0.40 40.52 4.70
C ASP A 22 1.94 40.57 4.67
N GLY A 23 2.51 39.69 3.86
CA GLY A 23 3.92 39.68 3.57
C GLY A 23 4.11 39.22 2.12
N THR A 24 4.65 40.12 1.30
CA THR A 24 5.09 39.84 -0.07
C THR A 24 6.00 38.60 -0.04
N PRO A 25 5.69 37.47 -0.73
CA PRO A 25 6.58 36.34 -0.71
C PRO A 25 7.84 36.66 -1.50
N THR A 26 8.97 36.72 -0.81
CA THR A 26 10.28 36.60 -1.47
C THR A 26 10.34 35.18 -2.05
N LEU A 27 10.20 35.05 -3.37
CA LEU A 27 10.40 33.79 -4.09
C LEU A 27 11.89 33.41 -3.94
N THR A 28 12.21 32.68 -2.90
CA THR A 28 13.39 31.81 -2.90
C THR A 28 13.12 30.71 -3.89
N MET A 29 13.80 30.69 -5.04
CA MET A 29 13.77 29.56 -5.96
C MET A 29 14.27 28.34 -5.17
N ALA A 30 13.35 27.42 -4.87
CA ALA A 30 13.73 26.12 -4.32
C ALA A 30 14.72 25.47 -5.31
N ALA A 31 15.81 24.94 -4.79
CA ALA A 31 16.77 24.23 -5.63
C ALA A 31 16.06 23.00 -6.26
N ALA A 32 16.24 22.82 -7.56
CA ALA A 32 15.73 21.64 -8.25
C ALA A 32 16.28 20.36 -7.57
N ALA A 33 15.42 19.39 -7.33
CA ALA A 33 15.83 18.12 -6.77
C ALA A 33 16.69 17.33 -7.79
N ALA A 34 17.63 16.52 -7.29
CA ALA A 34 18.38 15.63 -8.16
C ALA A 34 17.47 14.52 -8.71
N LEU A 35 17.64 14.17 -9.99
CA LEU A 35 17.03 12.98 -10.58
C LEU A 35 17.56 11.71 -9.90
N PRO A 36 16.80 10.62 -9.87
CA PRO A 36 17.29 9.34 -9.35
C PRO A 36 18.49 8.86 -10.19
N LYS A 37 19.46 8.23 -9.55
CA LYS A 37 20.64 7.68 -10.21
C LYS A 37 20.26 6.37 -10.93
N LEU A 38 20.65 6.25 -12.21
CA LEU A 38 20.56 4.95 -12.88
C LEU A 38 21.46 3.95 -12.14
N LEU A 39 20.89 2.81 -11.76
CA LEU A 39 21.68 1.72 -11.19
C LEU A 39 22.45 1.03 -12.32
N ASP A 40 23.79 1.11 -12.27
CA ASP A 40 24.71 0.57 -13.25
C ASP A 40 25.91 -0.15 -12.61
N GLU A 41 26.84 -0.63 -13.43
CA GLU A 41 28.03 -1.36 -12.98
C GLU A 41 28.92 -0.53 -12.05
N SER A 42 28.91 0.80 -12.16
CA SER A 42 29.74 1.70 -11.36
C SER A 42 29.28 1.81 -9.92
N CYS A 43 27.99 1.60 -9.65
CA CYS A 43 27.39 1.79 -8.32
C CYS A 43 26.75 0.54 -7.71
N ILE A 44 26.66 -0.57 -8.46
CA ILE A 44 25.98 -1.80 -7.99
C ILE A 44 26.58 -2.33 -6.67
N LYS A 45 27.90 -2.29 -6.47
CA LYS A 45 28.53 -2.78 -5.24
C LYS A 45 28.16 -1.93 -4.02
N GLU A 46 28.18 -0.61 -4.17
CA GLU A 46 27.78 0.33 -3.13
C GLU A 46 26.31 0.14 -2.80
N PHE A 47 25.47 0.05 -3.82
CA PHE A 47 24.02 -0.21 -3.68
C PHE A 47 23.74 -1.49 -2.90
N LEU A 48 24.36 -2.63 -3.27
CA LEU A 48 24.17 -3.89 -2.56
C LEU A 48 24.65 -3.86 -1.10
N ASN A 49 25.69 -3.08 -0.81
CA ASN A 49 26.21 -2.93 0.54
C ASN A 49 25.39 -1.98 1.41
N SER A 50 24.48 -1.19 0.84
CA SER A 50 23.68 -0.23 1.59
C SER A 50 22.52 -0.86 2.37
N PHE A 51 22.08 -2.07 2.02
CA PHE A 51 20.91 -2.72 2.67
C PHE A 51 21.15 -4.20 2.95
N ASP A 52 20.37 -4.74 3.88
CA ASP A 52 20.28 -6.16 4.23
C ASP A 52 18.87 -6.72 3.96
N ASN A 53 17.87 -5.85 3.96
CA ASN A 53 16.48 -6.21 3.77
C ASN A 53 15.91 -5.53 2.52
N VAL A 54 15.03 -6.25 1.81
CA VAL A 54 14.34 -5.77 0.61
C VAL A 54 12.84 -5.87 0.84
N LEU A 55 12.14 -4.75 0.75
CA LEU A 55 10.71 -4.68 0.62
C LEU A 55 10.40 -4.46 -0.86
N SER A 56 9.82 -5.44 -1.53
CA SER A 56 9.47 -5.32 -2.94
C SER A 56 7.96 -5.20 -3.10
N ASP A 57 7.50 -4.17 -3.80
CA ASP A 57 6.16 -4.20 -4.35
C ASP A 57 6.03 -5.38 -5.32
N CYS A 58 4.79 -5.75 -5.63
CA CYS A 58 4.46 -6.94 -6.41
C CYS A 58 3.96 -6.58 -7.81
N ASP A 59 2.79 -5.95 -7.90
CA ASP A 59 2.13 -5.62 -9.16
C ASP A 59 2.83 -4.43 -9.83
N GLY A 60 3.29 -4.57 -11.07
CA GLY A 60 4.09 -3.55 -11.78
C GLY A 60 5.62 -3.64 -11.55
N VAL A 61 6.06 -4.40 -10.54
CA VAL A 61 7.48 -4.65 -10.23
C VAL A 61 7.89 -6.08 -10.56
N LEU A 62 7.18 -7.05 -9.97
CA LEU A 62 7.50 -8.47 -10.08
C LEU A 62 6.68 -9.14 -11.19
N TRP A 63 5.44 -8.75 -11.29
CA TRP A 63 4.48 -9.29 -12.27
C TRP A 63 3.43 -8.26 -12.69
N CYS A 64 2.86 -8.49 -13.85
CA CYS A 64 1.61 -7.89 -14.29
C CYS A 64 0.59 -9.01 -14.48
N CYS A 65 -0.54 -8.96 -13.75
CA CYS A 65 -1.50 -10.05 -13.70
C CYS A 65 -0.84 -11.39 -13.30
N ASP A 66 -0.76 -12.34 -14.24
CA ASP A 66 -0.15 -13.66 -14.04
C ASP A 66 1.15 -13.87 -14.85
N SER A 67 1.79 -12.79 -15.28
CA SER A 67 3.05 -12.84 -16.04
C SER A 67 4.18 -12.12 -15.30
N VAL A 68 5.36 -12.75 -15.23
CA VAL A 68 6.55 -12.14 -14.65
C VAL A 68 7.03 -10.99 -15.54
N ILE A 69 7.39 -9.86 -14.94
CA ILE A 69 7.99 -8.72 -15.65
C ILE A 69 9.48 -8.99 -15.88
N GLY A 70 9.86 -9.14 -17.15
CA GLY A 70 11.23 -9.43 -17.52
C GLY A 70 11.79 -10.67 -16.78
N ARG A 71 12.86 -10.48 -16.03
CA ARG A 71 13.54 -11.51 -15.21
C ARG A 71 13.45 -11.17 -13.70
N ALA A 72 12.34 -10.58 -13.25
CA ALA A 72 12.20 -10.10 -11.86
C ALA A 72 12.33 -11.25 -10.85
N ASN A 73 11.84 -12.46 -11.17
CA ASN A 73 11.99 -13.65 -10.33
C ASN A 73 13.48 -14.04 -10.15
N GLU A 74 14.27 -13.99 -11.21
CA GLU A 74 15.70 -14.25 -11.11
C GLU A 74 16.40 -13.18 -10.25
N ALA A 75 16.06 -11.89 -10.43
CA ALA A 75 16.63 -10.79 -9.65
C ALA A 75 16.38 -10.96 -8.15
N ILE A 76 15.11 -11.22 -7.75
CA ILE A 76 14.74 -11.43 -6.34
C ILE A 76 15.43 -12.67 -5.77
N ASN A 77 15.44 -13.78 -6.50
CA ASN A 77 16.08 -15.01 -6.04
C ASN A 77 17.60 -14.86 -5.93
N GLN A 78 18.26 -14.09 -6.81
CA GLN A 78 19.68 -13.75 -6.68
C GLN A 78 19.96 -12.85 -5.46
N LEU A 79 19.16 -11.81 -5.21
CA LEU A 79 19.27 -11.01 -3.99
C LEU A 79 19.16 -11.89 -2.73
N ARG A 80 18.23 -12.85 -2.73
CA ARG A 80 18.09 -13.83 -1.64
C ARG A 80 19.36 -14.71 -1.51
N SER A 81 19.94 -15.17 -2.61
CA SER A 81 21.17 -15.98 -2.59
C SER A 81 22.39 -15.21 -2.06
N LEU A 82 22.37 -13.87 -2.20
CA LEU A 82 23.34 -12.95 -1.60
C LEU A 82 23.08 -12.66 -0.11
N GLY A 83 22.15 -13.38 0.52
CA GLY A 83 21.85 -13.26 1.94
C GLY A 83 20.89 -12.11 2.30
N LYS A 84 20.26 -11.45 1.31
CA LYS A 84 19.25 -10.41 1.59
C LYS A 84 17.94 -11.05 2.04
N LYS A 85 17.32 -10.48 3.07
CA LYS A 85 15.96 -10.85 3.48
C LYS A 85 14.96 -10.18 2.54
N ILE A 86 14.03 -10.96 2.00
CA ILE A 86 13.04 -10.47 1.03
C ILE A 86 11.65 -10.44 1.66
N PHE A 87 10.94 -9.34 1.49
CA PHE A 87 9.53 -9.19 1.85
C PHE A 87 8.76 -8.71 0.63
N TYR A 88 7.64 -9.36 0.35
CA TYR A 88 6.71 -9.03 -0.72
C TYR A 88 5.61 -8.14 -0.15
N VAL A 89 5.62 -6.85 -0.50
CA VAL A 89 4.81 -5.82 0.15
C VAL A 89 3.80 -5.26 -0.85
N THR A 90 2.51 -5.56 -0.66
CA THR A 90 1.48 -5.21 -1.64
C THR A 90 0.27 -4.50 -1.03
N ASN A 91 -0.25 -3.48 -1.73
CA ASN A 91 -1.53 -2.85 -1.43
C ASN A 91 -2.73 -3.72 -1.82
N ASN A 92 -2.52 -4.72 -2.68
CA ASN A 92 -3.58 -5.57 -3.18
C ASN A 92 -4.11 -6.49 -2.07
N SER A 93 -5.39 -6.33 -1.74
CA SER A 93 -6.09 -7.03 -0.66
C SER A 93 -6.94 -8.22 -1.15
N THR A 94 -6.87 -8.56 -2.44
CA THR A 94 -7.76 -9.56 -3.04
C THR A 94 -7.40 -10.99 -2.69
N ASN A 95 -6.12 -11.25 -2.39
CA ASN A 95 -5.61 -12.57 -2.02
C ASN A 95 -5.13 -12.59 -0.56
N SER A 96 -5.22 -13.77 0.07
CA SER A 96 -4.54 -14.05 1.33
C SER A 96 -3.03 -14.24 1.13
N ARG A 97 -2.26 -14.24 2.23
CA ARG A 97 -0.82 -14.54 2.18
C ARG A 97 -0.54 -15.92 1.59
N ASP A 98 -1.35 -16.94 1.89
CA ASP A 98 -1.21 -18.28 1.30
C ASP A 98 -1.45 -18.25 -0.22
N GLY A 99 -2.43 -17.46 -0.69
CA GLY A 99 -2.68 -17.24 -2.11
C GLY A 99 -1.49 -16.55 -2.81
N TYR A 100 -0.83 -15.61 -2.13
CA TYR A 100 0.39 -14.97 -2.64
C TYR A 100 1.58 -15.92 -2.68
N VAL A 101 1.77 -16.79 -1.68
CA VAL A 101 2.82 -17.83 -1.71
C VAL A 101 2.62 -18.73 -2.93
N ALA A 102 1.40 -19.21 -3.15
CA ALA A 102 1.09 -20.04 -4.32
C ALA A 102 1.33 -19.29 -5.65
N LYS A 103 1.01 -17.99 -5.71
CA LYS A 103 1.33 -17.16 -6.89
C LYS A 103 2.83 -17.00 -7.09
N CYS A 104 3.59 -16.72 -6.03
CA CYS A 104 5.05 -16.62 -6.07
C CYS A 104 5.67 -17.91 -6.62
N GLU A 105 5.27 -19.06 -6.08
CA GLU A 105 5.77 -20.38 -6.51
C GLU A 105 5.48 -20.63 -8.00
N ARG A 106 4.25 -20.39 -8.44
CA ARG A 106 3.84 -20.53 -9.85
C ARG A 106 4.66 -19.64 -10.79
N LEU A 107 5.06 -18.45 -10.34
CA LEU A 107 5.83 -17.48 -11.11
C LEU A 107 7.36 -17.62 -10.91
N GLY A 108 7.82 -18.63 -10.15
CA GLY A 108 9.24 -18.93 -9.95
C GLY A 108 9.95 -18.05 -8.92
N PHE A 109 9.19 -17.39 -8.03
CA PHE A 109 9.75 -16.70 -6.87
C PHE A 109 9.81 -17.63 -5.66
N ILE A 110 10.86 -17.52 -4.85
CA ILE A 110 10.95 -18.19 -3.55
C ILE A 110 10.31 -17.29 -2.50
N ALA A 111 9.23 -17.74 -1.87
CA ALA A 111 8.52 -16.99 -0.86
C ALA A 111 7.96 -17.90 0.24
N ASN A 112 7.96 -17.40 1.48
CA ASN A 112 7.27 -18.00 2.61
C ASN A 112 6.13 -17.08 3.06
N LYS A 113 5.13 -17.61 3.76
CA LYS A 113 3.96 -16.86 4.23
C LYS A 113 4.34 -15.65 5.08
N GLU A 114 5.38 -15.78 5.91
CA GLU A 114 5.88 -14.72 6.79
C GLU A 114 6.52 -13.56 6.03
N GLU A 115 6.91 -13.78 4.79
CA GLU A 115 7.52 -12.77 3.92
C GLU A 115 6.48 -11.98 3.10
N ILE A 116 5.23 -12.45 3.09
CA ILE A 116 4.11 -11.77 2.41
C ILE A 116 3.49 -10.76 3.36
N VAL A 117 3.46 -9.50 2.95
CA VAL A 117 2.91 -8.37 3.70
C VAL A 117 1.89 -7.65 2.83
N SER A 118 0.66 -8.13 2.88
CA SER A 118 -0.48 -7.49 2.21
C SER A 118 -1.14 -6.46 3.12
N ALA A 119 -1.84 -5.49 2.52
CA ALA A 119 -2.62 -4.53 3.29
C ALA A 119 -3.71 -5.20 4.14
N SER A 120 -4.24 -6.35 3.72
CA SER A 120 -5.18 -7.17 4.52
C SER A 120 -4.52 -7.75 5.76
N TYR A 121 -3.28 -8.26 5.63
CA TYR A 121 -2.50 -8.75 6.77
C TYR A 121 -2.20 -7.63 7.77
N VAL A 122 -1.77 -6.47 7.29
CA VAL A 122 -1.51 -5.30 8.14
C VAL A 122 -2.76 -4.88 8.91
N MET A 123 -3.92 -4.88 8.25
CA MET A 123 -5.21 -4.59 8.87
C MET A 123 -5.55 -5.59 9.99
N ALA A 124 -5.38 -6.88 9.73
CA ALA A 124 -5.64 -7.92 10.73
C ALA A 124 -4.70 -7.79 11.93
N GLN A 125 -3.40 -7.55 11.69
CA GLN A 125 -2.41 -7.32 12.75
C GLN A 125 -2.68 -6.05 13.56
N TYR A 126 -3.11 -4.97 12.91
CA TYR A 126 -3.52 -3.73 13.59
C TYR A 126 -4.69 -3.98 14.56
N LEU A 127 -5.72 -4.69 14.12
CA LEU A 127 -6.86 -5.04 14.97
C LEU A 127 -6.48 -5.99 16.12
N GLU A 128 -5.59 -6.96 15.86
CA GLU A 128 -5.06 -7.87 16.89
C GLU A 128 -4.30 -7.11 17.96
N GLN A 129 -3.42 -6.17 17.58
CA GLN A 129 -2.66 -5.31 18.52
C GLN A 129 -3.57 -4.42 19.38
N LEU A 130 -4.73 -4.02 18.86
CA LEU A 130 -5.76 -3.28 19.61
C LEU A 130 -6.57 -4.19 20.55
N ASN A 131 -6.35 -5.52 20.56
CA ASN A 131 -7.22 -6.50 21.21
C ASN A 131 -8.69 -6.33 20.81
N PHE A 132 -8.92 -6.09 19.49
CA PHE A 132 -10.26 -5.84 18.97
C PHE A 132 -11.11 -7.11 19.09
N SER A 133 -12.24 -7.01 19.79
CA SER A 133 -13.10 -8.15 20.12
C SER A 133 -14.49 -8.11 19.48
N LYS A 134 -14.79 -7.03 18.74
CA LYS A 134 -16.05 -6.89 18.01
C LYS A 134 -15.96 -7.46 16.61
N LYS A 135 -17.06 -7.39 15.86
CA LYS A 135 -17.14 -7.86 14.48
C LYS A 135 -16.69 -6.78 13.49
N VAL A 136 -16.07 -7.18 12.38
CA VAL A 136 -15.70 -6.28 11.28
C VAL A 136 -16.72 -6.40 10.16
N TYR A 137 -17.31 -5.28 9.72
CA TYR A 137 -18.05 -5.22 8.47
C TYR A 137 -17.07 -4.99 7.33
N VAL A 138 -16.94 -6.00 6.45
CA VAL A 138 -15.97 -6.02 5.36
C VAL A 138 -16.65 -5.68 4.04
N VAL A 139 -16.21 -4.63 3.40
CA VAL A 139 -16.45 -4.34 1.98
C VAL A 139 -15.18 -4.74 1.25
N GLY A 140 -15.15 -5.94 0.69
CA GLY A 140 -13.92 -6.50 0.13
C GLY A 140 -14.07 -7.96 -0.28
N THR A 141 -12.94 -8.66 -0.37
CA THR A 141 -12.85 -10.06 -0.83
C THR A 141 -12.48 -11.02 0.29
N SER A 142 -12.48 -12.31 -0.04
CA SER A 142 -12.05 -13.40 0.86
C SER A 142 -10.59 -13.27 1.32
N GLY A 143 -9.73 -12.56 0.57
CA GLY A 143 -8.37 -12.27 1.03
C GLY A 143 -8.32 -11.50 2.34
N MET A 144 -9.25 -10.55 2.54
CA MET A 144 -9.35 -9.81 3.81
C MET A 144 -9.87 -10.69 4.94
N THR A 145 -10.92 -11.49 4.68
CA THR A 145 -11.54 -12.30 5.71
C THR A 145 -10.68 -13.47 6.16
N GLN A 146 -9.85 -14.01 5.27
CA GLN A 146 -8.88 -15.04 5.64
C GLN A 146 -7.85 -14.50 6.64
N GLU A 147 -7.33 -13.29 6.43
CA GLU A 147 -6.38 -12.67 7.37
C GLU A 147 -7.05 -12.31 8.72
N LEU A 148 -8.32 -11.88 8.72
CA LEU A 148 -9.09 -11.68 9.97
C LEU A 148 -9.31 -13.00 10.73
N ASN A 149 -9.61 -14.09 10.03
CA ASN A 149 -9.77 -15.41 10.63
C ASN A 149 -8.47 -15.92 11.28
N GLU A 150 -7.30 -15.65 10.68
CA GLU A 150 -5.99 -16.03 11.23
C GLU A 150 -5.74 -15.42 12.63
N VAL A 151 -6.32 -14.25 12.91
CA VAL A 151 -6.23 -13.59 14.21
C VAL A 151 -7.49 -13.73 15.06
N GLY A 152 -8.43 -14.59 14.66
CA GLY A 152 -9.64 -14.90 15.42
C GLY A 152 -10.69 -13.79 15.45
N ILE A 153 -10.67 -12.84 14.52
CA ILE A 153 -11.61 -11.73 14.44
C ILE A 153 -12.81 -12.09 13.55
N SER A 154 -14.02 -12.01 14.13
CA SER A 154 -15.28 -12.24 13.43
C SER A 154 -15.58 -11.12 12.43
N HIS A 155 -16.21 -11.47 11.31
CA HIS A 155 -16.52 -10.53 10.24
C HIS A 155 -17.85 -10.83 9.55
N THR A 156 -18.34 -9.87 8.74
CA THR A 156 -19.55 -9.97 7.91
C THR A 156 -19.41 -9.04 6.70
N GLY A 157 -20.29 -9.16 5.69
CA GLY A 157 -20.42 -8.19 4.60
C GLY A 157 -19.70 -8.54 3.28
N VAL A 158 -18.95 -9.63 3.21
CA VAL A 158 -18.14 -10.02 2.02
C VAL A 158 -19.02 -10.46 0.84
N GLU A 159 -20.16 -11.09 1.11
CA GLU A 159 -21.02 -11.62 0.07
C GLU A 159 -21.63 -10.49 -0.80
N PRO A 160 -22.01 -10.79 -2.05
CA PRO A 160 -22.76 -9.85 -2.88
C PRO A 160 -24.02 -9.34 -2.17
N ASP A 161 -24.21 -8.05 -2.19
CA ASP A 161 -25.36 -7.36 -1.57
C ASP A 161 -25.98 -6.38 -2.59
N PRO A 162 -26.63 -6.91 -3.65
CA PRO A 162 -27.20 -6.08 -4.70
C PRO A 162 -28.44 -5.35 -4.21
N LEU A 163 -28.68 -4.14 -4.74
CA LEU A 163 -29.96 -3.45 -4.52
C LEU A 163 -31.09 -4.23 -5.21
N VAL A 164 -32.07 -4.68 -4.42
CA VAL A 164 -33.31 -5.30 -4.89
C VAL A 164 -34.47 -4.37 -4.56
N GLY A 165 -35.29 -4.03 -5.55
CA GLY A 165 -36.39 -3.08 -5.38
C GLY A 165 -35.94 -1.63 -5.39
N GLN A 166 -36.61 -0.78 -4.61
CA GLN A 166 -36.32 0.65 -4.51
C GLN A 166 -35.32 0.92 -3.38
N ALA A 167 -34.40 1.88 -3.58
CA ALA A 167 -33.39 2.23 -2.58
C ALA A 167 -34.03 2.64 -1.21
N PHE A 168 -35.15 3.32 -1.23
CA PHE A 168 -35.87 3.74 0.00
C PHE A 168 -36.46 2.57 0.80
N ASP A 169 -36.72 1.41 0.16
CA ASP A 169 -37.24 0.22 0.87
C ASP A 169 -36.20 -0.32 1.86
N LEU A 170 -34.93 -0.07 1.62
CA LEU A 170 -33.83 -0.46 2.51
C LEU A 170 -33.98 0.17 3.91
N LEU A 171 -34.56 1.36 4.04
CA LEU A 171 -34.74 2.02 5.32
C LEU A 171 -35.65 1.21 6.29
N ASN A 172 -36.50 0.36 5.73
CA ASN A 172 -37.44 -0.46 6.50
C ASN A 172 -36.97 -1.93 6.64
N THR A 173 -36.03 -2.38 5.80
CA THR A 173 -35.64 -3.79 5.70
C THR A 173 -34.24 -4.09 6.24
N VAL A 174 -33.30 -3.12 6.14
CA VAL A 174 -31.95 -3.29 6.63
C VAL A 174 -31.92 -3.24 8.15
N LYS A 175 -31.28 -4.27 8.72
CA LYS A 175 -30.95 -4.32 10.16
C LYS A 175 -29.43 -4.37 10.29
N LEU A 176 -28.89 -3.44 11.05
CA LEU A 176 -27.47 -3.42 11.35
C LEU A 176 -27.15 -4.42 12.49
N ASP A 177 -26.05 -5.13 12.38
CA ASP A 177 -25.55 -6.00 13.43
C ASP A 177 -24.92 -5.13 14.55
N PRO A 178 -25.43 -5.14 15.79
CA PRO A 178 -24.94 -4.31 16.87
C PRO A 178 -23.51 -4.72 17.34
N GLU A 179 -23.05 -5.91 16.97
CA GLU A 179 -21.71 -6.37 17.31
C GLU A 179 -20.63 -5.78 16.40
N VAL A 180 -20.99 -5.12 15.31
CA VAL A 180 -20.02 -4.48 14.42
C VAL A 180 -19.39 -3.28 15.11
N GLY A 181 -18.05 -3.29 15.19
CA GLY A 181 -17.26 -2.23 15.79
C GLY A 181 -16.17 -1.70 14.87
N ALA A 182 -16.08 -2.22 13.64
CA ALA A 182 -15.18 -1.71 12.62
C ALA A 182 -15.78 -1.91 11.22
N VAL A 183 -15.51 -0.97 10.31
CA VAL A 183 -15.76 -1.06 8.88
C VAL A 183 -14.40 -1.11 8.20
N ALA A 184 -14.19 -2.13 7.36
CA ALA A 184 -12.96 -2.34 6.60
C ALA A 184 -13.25 -2.35 5.11
N ILE A 185 -12.63 -1.44 4.36
CA ILE A 185 -12.82 -1.29 2.92
C ILE A 185 -11.55 -1.76 2.19
N GLY A 186 -11.74 -2.72 1.29
CA GLY A 186 -10.76 -3.17 0.31
C GLY A 186 -11.37 -3.17 -1.09
N PHE A 187 -10.70 -3.83 -2.02
CA PHE A 187 -11.28 -4.04 -3.34
C PHE A 187 -12.49 -4.97 -3.26
N ASP A 188 -13.62 -4.56 -3.84
CA ASP A 188 -14.85 -5.33 -3.87
C ASP A 188 -15.52 -5.24 -5.25
N GLY A 189 -15.43 -6.31 -6.03
CA GLY A 189 -16.08 -6.40 -7.35
C GLY A 189 -17.62 -6.42 -7.30
N HIS A 190 -18.20 -6.59 -6.11
CA HIS A 190 -19.64 -6.52 -5.83
C HIS A 190 -20.04 -5.28 -5.03
N PHE A 191 -19.23 -4.21 -5.12
CA PHE A 191 -19.52 -2.94 -4.46
C PHE A 191 -20.90 -2.41 -4.89
N SER A 192 -21.74 -2.03 -3.92
CA SER A 192 -23.13 -1.72 -4.18
C SER A 192 -23.68 -0.62 -3.27
N PHE A 193 -24.81 -0.03 -3.65
CA PHE A 193 -25.51 0.96 -2.84
C PHE A 193 -25.85 0.45 -1.41
N PRO A 194 -26.37 -0.79 -1.21
CA PRO A 194 -26.58 -1.32 0.15
C PRO A 194 -25.30 -1.40 0.98
N LYS A 195 -24.15 -1.76 0.37
CA LYS A 195 -22.87 -1.81 1.07
C LYS A 195 -22.40 -0.43 1.52
N ILE A 196 -22.53 0.59 0.67
CA ILE A 196 -22.23 2.00 1.03
C ILE A 196 -23.10 2.43 2.21
N MET A 197 -24.42 2.22 2.11
CA MET A 197 -25.39 2.60 3.13
C MET A 197 -25.08 1.94 4.48
N LYS A 198 -24.85 0.62 4.50
CA LYS A 198 -24.54 -0.13 5.73
C LYS A 198 -23.21 0.34 6.33
N ALA A 199 -22.16 0.48 5.51
CA ALA A 199 -20.84 0.95 5.96
C ALA A 199 -20.94 2.32 6.62
N ALA A 200 -21.56 3.30 5.95
CA ALA A 200 -21.77 4.65 6.49
C ALA A 200 -22.64 4.65 7.76
N SER A 201 -23.65 3.78 7.79
CA SER A 201 -24.53 3.66 8.98
C SER A 201 -23.79 3.10 10.19
N TYR A 202 -22.90 2.13 10.04
CA TYR A 202 -22.03 1.67 11.13
C TYR A 202 -21.06 2.79 11.58
N LEU A 203 -20.52 3.55 10.64
CA LEU A 203 -19.58 4.65 10.89
C LEU A 203 -20.23 5.89 11.51
N SER A 204 -21.57 5.99 11.57
CA SER A 204 -22.26 7.03 12.34
C SER A 204 -21.98 6.92 13.84
N ASN A 205 -21.60 5.72 14.32
CA ASN A 205 -21.04 5.54 15.66
C ASN A 205 -19.55 5.97 15.66
N PRO A 206 -19.17 7.01 16.43
CA PRO A 206 -17.78 7.49 16.48
C PRO A 206 -16.78 6.43 17.00
N ASP A 207 -17.24 5.47 17.79
CA ASP A 207 -16.42 4.38 18.33
C ASP A 207 -16.20 3.24 17.31
N CYS A 208 -16.89 3.25 16.18
CA CYS A 208 -16.68 2.28 15.10
C CYS A 208 -15.43 2.67 14.32
N LEU A 209 -14.44 1.77 14.24
CA LEU A 209 -13.22 2.02 13.48
C LEU A 209 -13.52 2.07 11.97
N PHE A 210 -12.89 3.01 11.28
CA PHE A 210 -12.92 3.07 9.82
C PHE A 210 -11.54 2.76 9.24
N LEU A 211 -11.42 1.62 8.57
CA LEU A 211 -10.17 1.09 8.02
C LEU A 211 -10.26 0.96 6.50
N ALA A 212 -9.18 1.26 5.81
CA ALA A 212 -9.06 0.99 4.38
C ALA A 212 -7.74 0.28 4.08
N THR A 213 -7.78 -0.72 3.20
CA THR A 213 -6.56 -1.43 2.80
C THR A 213 -5.61 -0.53 2.02
N ASN A 214 -6.13 0.27 1.10
CA ASN A 214 -5.38 1.25 0.31
C ASN A 214 -6.33 2.27 -0.31
N ILE A 215 -5.77 3.28 -0.98
CA ILE A 215 -6.52 4.35 -1.67
C ILE A 215 -6.10 4.48 -3.14
N ASP A 216 -5.55 3.42 -3.72
CA ASP A 216 -5.14 3.41 -5.13
C ASP A 216 -6.36 3.66 -6.02
N GLU A 217 -6.25 4.62 -6.95
CA GLU A 217 -7.36 5.08 -7.79
C GLU A 217 -7.74 4.05 -8.85
N GLN A 218 -6.73 3.37 -9.41
CA GLN A 218 -6.87 2.45 -10.52
C GLN A 218 -5.93 1.26 -10.36
N PHE A 219 -6.36 0.08 -10.84
CA PHE A 219 -5.46 -1.04 -11.06
C PHE A 219 -4.77 -0.88 -12.42
N PRO A 220 -3.47 -1.14 -12.50
CA PRO A 220 -2.77 -1.22 -13.77
C PRO A 220 -3.28 -2.44 -14.55
N VAL A 221 -3.84 -2.20 -15.73
CA VAL A 221 -4.26 -3.24 -16.68
C VAL A 221 -3.66 -2.94 -18.04
N GLU A 222 -3.13 -3.97 -18.68
CA GLU A 222 -2.50 -3.85 -19.98
C GLU A 222 -3.45 -4.28 -21.11
N ASN A 223 -3.15 -3.83 -22.33
CA ASN A 223 -3.81 -4.25 -23.57
C ASN A 223 -5.33 -3.99 -23.60
N THR A 224 -5.80 -2.97 -22.92
CA THR A 224 -7.21 -2.55 -22.92
C THR A 224 -7.32 -1.02 -22.86
N SER A 225 -8.39 -0.49 -23.44
CA SER A 225 -8.78 0.92 -23.29
C SER A 225 -9.68 1.16 -22.06
N LEU A 226 -10.03 0.11 -21.32
CA LEU A 226 -10.88 0.22 -20.15
C LEU A 226 -10.05 0.64 -18.95
N ILE A 227 -10.62 1.53 -18.14
CA ILE A 227 -10.06 1.92 -16.83
C ILE A 227 -10.63 0.97 -15.78
N PHE A 228 -9.75 0.30 -15.05
CA PHE A 228 -10.15 -0.61 -13.96
C PHE A 228 -10.07 0.14 -12.62
N PRO A 229 -11.23 0.43 -11.95
CA PRO A 229 -11.24 1.20 -10.71
C PRO A 229 -10.47 0.48 -9.60
N GLY A 230 -9.68 1.23 -8.84
CA GLY A 230 -9.00 0.75 -7.65
C GLY A 230 -9.85 0.89 -6.38
N THR A 231 -9.31 0.42 -5.26
CA THR A 231 -9.94 0.47 -3.94
C THR A 231 -10.29 1.90 -3.51
N GLY A 232 -9.49 2.88 -3.92
CA GLY A 232 -9.70 4.30 -3.60
C GLY A 232 -11.08 4.82 -4.00
N CYS A 233 -11.65 4.32 -5.10
CA CYS A 233 -13.01 4.68 -5.52
C CYS A 233 -14.07 4.28 -4.47
N PHE A 234 -13.95 3.07 -3.93
CA PHE A 234 -14.89 2.53 -2.93
C PHE A 234 -14.73 3.24 -1.59
N VAL A 235 -13.48 3.49 -1.20
CA VAL A 235 -13.14 4.23 0.02
C VAL A 235 -13.73 5.64 -0.04
N ARG A 236 -13.55 6.37 -1.15
CA ARG A 236 -14.10 7.73 -1.32
C ARG A 236 -15.62 7.78 -1.29
N CYS A 237 -16.31 6.77 -1.85
CA CYS A 237 -17.76 6.69 -1.74
C CYS A 237 -18.23 6.62 -0.28
N VAL A 238 -17.62 5.75 0.53
CA VAL A 238 -18.01 5.59 1.94
C VAL A 238 -17.56 6.79 2.78
N GLU A 239 -16.33 7.29 2.56
CA GLU A 239 -15.80 8.48 3.23
C GLU A 239 -16.70 9.71 3.05
N THR A 240 -17.20 9.91 1.82
CA THR A 240 -18.10 11.02 1.50
C THR A 240 -19.42 10.92 2.28
N VAL A 241 -20.00 9.73 2.39
CA VAL A 241 -21.31 9.54 3.07
C VAL A 241 -21.13 9.53 4.59
N ALA A 242 -20.03 8.96 5.09
CA ALA A 242 -19.74 8.87 6.53
C ALA A 242 -19.17 10.17 7.11
N GLU A 243 -18.74 11.12 6.26
CA GLU A 243 -18.04 12.37 6.63
C GLU A 243 -16.83 12.11 7.54
N ARG A 244 -16.16 10.97 7.35
CA ARG A 244 -15.00 10.53 8.13
C ARG A 244 -13.96 9.93 7.22
N ALA A 245 -12.68 10.22 7.48
CA ALA A 245 -11.56 9.59 6.80
C ALA A 245 -11.19 8.25 7.45
N PRO A 246 -10.78 7.23 6.66
CA PRO A 246 -10.30 5.96 7.18
C PRO A 246 -8.83 6.04 7.64
N ILE A 247 -8.46 5.08 8.50
CA ILE A 247 -7.05 4.74 8.75
C ILE A 247 -6.59 3.85 7.60
N ILE A 248 -5.56 4.28 6.88
CA ILE A 248 -5.02 3.56 5.72
C ILE A 248 -3.96 2.56 6.18
N MET A 249 -4.11 1.30 5.78
CA MET A 249 -3.21 0.20 6.17
C MET A 249 -2.05 0.00 5.19
N GLY A 250 -2.30 0.23 3.90
CA GLY A 250 -1.33 0.05 2.82
C GLY A 250 -0.45 1.28 2.57
N LYS A 251 0.55 1.12 1.69
CA LYS A 251 1.44 2.20 1.23
C LYS A 251 0.61 3.39 0.69
N PRO A 252 0.98 4.65 0.96
CA PRO A 252 2.21 5.11 1.60
C PRO A 252 2.12 5.26 3.13
N SER A 253 1.19 4.55 3.81
CA SER A 253 1.08 4.55 5.27
C SER A 253 2.25 3.77 5.91
N GLU A 254 2.83 4.35 6.94
CA GLU A 254 3.92 3.73 7.70
C GLU A 254 3.48 2.47 8.48
N MET A 255 2.17 2.25 8.62
CA MET A 255 1.60 1.08 9.31
C MET A 255 2.16 -0.25 8.77
N MET A 256 2.33 -0.32 7.44
CA MET A 256 2.85 -1.52 6.79
C MET A 256 4.31 -1.82 7.20
N PHE A 257 5.16 -0.80 7.32
CA PHE A 257 6.53 -0.97 7.82
C PHE A 257 6.56 -1.25 9.33
N SER A 258 5.69 -0.61 10.12
CA SER A 258 5.62 -0.83 11.57
C SER A 258 5.40 -2.30 11.91
N VAL A 259 4.44 -2.96 11.23
CA VAL A 259 4.12 -4.38 11.43
C VAL A 259 5.33 -5.26 11.12
N ILE A 260 6.03 -5.00 10.00
CA ILE A 260 7.19 -5.80 9.60
C ILE A 260 8.37 -5.52 10.56
N SER A 261 8.69 -4.25 10.81
CA SER A 261 9.84 -3.86 11.59
C SER A 261 9.73 -4.28 13.06
N GLU A 262 8.53 -4.26 13.64
CA GLU A 262 8.31 -4.75 14.99
C GLU A 262 8.58 -6.26 15.08
N LYS A 263 8.08 -7.04 14.13
CA LYS A 263 8.22 -8.49 14.11
C LYS A 263 9.65 -8.95 13.82
N TYR A 264 10.33 -8.33 12.85
CA TYR A 264 11.61 -8.80 12.31
C TYR A 264 12.80 -7.94 12.73
N LYS A 265 12.57 -6.87 13.53
CA LYS A 265 13.58 -5.93 14.02
C LYS A 265 14.41 -5.35 12.89
N LEU A 266 13.73 -4.88 11.84
CA LEU A 266 14.39 -4.30 10.68
C LEU A 266 14.96 -2.91 11.00
N ASP A 267 16.19 -2.66 10.55
CA ASP A 267 16.79 -1.34 10.57
C ASP A 267 16.35 -0.58 9.30
N PRO A 268 15.65 0.56 9.41
CA PRO A 268 15.24 1.35 8.25
C PRO A 268 16.41 1.74 7.36
N SER A 269 17.55 2.15 7.95
CA SER A 269 18.74 2.57 7.21
C SER A 269 19.45 1.42 6.47
N ARG A 270 19.05 0.17 6.74
CA ARG A 270 19.55 -1.05 6.10
C ARG A 270 18.43 -1.79 5.33
N THR A 271 17.39 -1.07 4.93
CA THR A 271 16.23 -1.63 4.23
C THR A 271 15.98 -0.87 2.93
N LEU A 272 15.78 -1.61 1.84
CA LEU A 272 15.47 -1.07 0.51
C LEU A 272 13.99 -1.28 0.21
N MET A 273 13.29 -0.24 -0.25
CA MET A 273 11.98 -0.34 -0.89
C MET A 273 12.14 -0.29 -2.41
N ILE A 274 11.62 -1.31 -3.09
CA ILE A 274 11.53 -1.40 -4.55
C ILE A 274 10.06 -1.24 -4.95
N GLY A 275 9.75 -0.28 -5.82
CA GLY A 275 8.40 -0.06 -6.29
C GLY A 275 8.34 0.56 -7.68
N ASP A 276 7.15 0.54 -8.29
CA ASP A 276 6.90 1.15 -9.60
C ASP A 276 6.06 2.43 -9.51
N ARG A 277 5.46 2.69 -8.35
CA ARG A 277 4.56 3.83 -8.14
C ARG A 277 5.11 4.77 -7.07
N SER A 278 5.56 5.96 -7.49
CA SER A 278 6.24 6.90 -6.58
C SER A 278 5.36 7.45 -5.46
N ASN A 279 4.08 7.71 -5.69
CA ASN A 279 3.16 8.24 -4.68
C ASN A 279 2.72 7.20 -3.62
N THR A 280 3.03 5.93 -3.83
CA THR A 280 2.84 4.85 -2.84
C THR A 280 4.18 4.34 -2.34
N ASP A 281 4.96 3.68 -3.19
CA ASP A 281 6.16 2.95 -2.82
C ASP A 281 7.32 3.83 -2.39
N ILE A 282 7.67 4.81 -3.24
CA ILE A 282 8.80 5.68 -2.96
C ILE A 282 8.49 6.62 -1.80
N LEU A 283 7.27 7.16 -1.77
CA LEU A 283 6.80 7.97 -0.66
C LEU A 283 6.78 7.18 0.66
N PHE A 284 6.33 5.91 0.63
CA PHE A 284 6.40 4.99 1.76
C PHE A 284 7.84 4.77 2.22
N GLY A 285 8.74 4.42 1.29
CA GLY A 285 10.14 4.22 1.60
C GLY A 285 10.76 5.44 2.29
N LYS A 286 10.51 6.65 1.75
CA LYS A 286 11.03 7.90 2.32
C LYS A 286 10.43 8.23 3.69
N LYS A 287 9.12 8.05 3.89
CA LYS A 287 8.49 8.26 5.19
C LYS A 287 9.07 7.33 6.26
N CYS A 288 9.39 6.11 5.89
CA CYS A 288 9.97 5.11 6.80
C CYS A 288 11.50 5.21 6.92
N GLY A 289 12.17 6.12 6.22
CA GLY A 289 13.63 6.26 6.23
C GLY A 289 14.38 5.13 5.53
N LEU A 290 13.77 4.52 4.51
CA LEU A 290 14.33 3.42 3.74
C LEU A 290 15.11 3.93 2.52
N HIS A 291 16.06 3.14 2.01
CA HIS A 291 16.56 3.30 0.65
C HIS A 291 15.47 3.03 -0.37
N THR A 292 15.55 3.69 -1.53
CA THR A 292 14.47 3.59 -2.53
C THR A 292 15.00 3.33 -3.93
N LEU A 293 14.39 2.35 -4.62
CA LEU A 293 14.61 2.03 -6.03
C LEU A 293 13.27 2.06 -6.75
N VAL A 294 13.12 2.94 -7.74
CA VAL A 294 11.95 2.93 -8.62
C VAL A 294 12.24 2.13 -9.89
N VAL A 295 11.30 1.27 -10.29
CA VAL A 295 11.32 0.61 -11.60
C VAL A 295 10.29 1.26 -12.52
N LEU A 296 10.66 1.44 -13.79
CA LEU A 296 9.83 2.12 -14.78
C LEU A 296 8.93 1.16 -15.58
N SER A 297 8.83 -0.08 -15.10
CA SER A 297 7.98 -1.13 -15.71
C SER A 297 6.49 -1.00 -15.38
N GLY A 298 6.12 -0.11 -14.49
CA GLY A 298 4.73 0.09 -14.05
C GLY A 298 4.24 1.52 -14.26
N VAL A 299 3.77 2.16 -13.19
CA VAL A 299 3.02 3.43 -13.24
C VAL A 299 3.93 4.64 -13.45
N THR A 300 5.01 4.78 -12.68
CA THR A 300 5.91 5.93 -12.77
C THR A 300 6.74 5.89 -14.04
N GLN A 301 6.76 7.02 -14.77
CA GLN A 301 7.54 7.18 -15.98
C GLN A 301 8.71 8.16 -15.75
N MET A 302 9.75 8.09 -16.59
CA MET A 302 10.89 9.01 -16.51
C MET A 302 10.46 10.49 -16.64
N SER A 303 9.43 10.78 -17.42
CA SER A 303 8.84 12.12 -17.56
C SER A 303 8.28 12.65 -16.24
N ASP A 304 7.71 11.78 -15.40
CA ASP A 304 7.18 12.17 -14.10
C ASP A 304 8.31 12.58 -13.17
N LEU A 305 9.37 11.77 -13.11
CA LEU A 305 10.57 12.05 -12.31
C LEU A 305 11.21 13.39 -12.72
N GLN A 306 11.31 13.66 -14.03
CA GLN A 306 11.82 14.92 -14.56
C GLN A 306 10.94 16.11 -14.17
N ASN A 307 9.61 15.97 -14.27
CA ASN A 307 8.65 16.99 -13.89
C ASN A 307 8.69 17.27 -12.38
N TRP A 308 8.83 16.25 -11.55
CA TRP A 308 8.93 16.43 -10.10
C TRP A 308 10.27 17.07 -9.70
N ALA A 309 11.37 16.69 -10.33
CA ALA A 309 12.69 17.29 -10.07
C ALA A 309 12.74 18.78 -10.45
N ALA A 310 12.04 19.17 -11.51
CA ALA A 310 11.96 20.57 -11.95
C ALA A 310 10.91 21.39 -11.17
N SER A 311 10.10 20.75 -10.33
CA SER A 311 9.03 21.42 -9.58
C SER A 311 9.60 22.28 -8.44
N SER A 312 8.96 23.42 -8.16
CA SER A 312 9.20 24.21 -6.96
C SER A 312 8.47 23.67 -5.71
N ASP A 313 7.64 22.64 -5.87
CA ASP A 313 6.90 22.00 -4.80
C ASP A 313 7.75 20.90 -4.16
N GLU A 314 8.23 21.13 -2.93
CA GLU A 314 9.06 20.19 -2.19
C GLU A 314 8.37 18.84 -1.91
N GLU A 315 7.03 18.81 -1.87
CA GLU A 315 6.30 17.55 -1.70
C GLU A 315 6.49 16.62 -2.91
N LYS A 316 6.66 17.19 -4.12
CA LYS A 316 6.97 16.41 -5.32
C LYS A 316 8.39 15.83 -5.29
N HIS A 317 9.32 16.48 -4.61
CA HIS A 317 10.67 15.94 -4.45
C HIS A 317 10.71 14.67 -3.60
N LYS A 318 9.72 14.46 -2.71
CA LYS A 318 9.58 13.23 -1.94
C LYS A 318 9.19 12.02 -2.80
N LEU A 319 8.70 12.26 -4.03
CA LEU A 319 8.33 11.21 -4.98
C LEU A 319 9.51 10.69 -5.82
N ILE A 320 10.71 11.28 -5.66
CA ILE A 320 11.91 10.92 -6.43
C ILE A 320 12.72 9.90 -5.61
N ALA A 321 12.93 8.71 -6.17
CA ALA A 321 13.75 7.65 -5.56
C ALA A 321 15.25 8.00 -5.56
N GLU A 322 16.05 7.27 -4.80
CA GLU A 322 17.51 7.35 -4.85
C GLU A 322 18.06 6.76 -6.15
N TYR A 323 17.52 5.59 -6.54
CA TYR A 323 17.93 4.87 -7.74
C TYR A 323 16.73 4.55 -8.63
N TYR A 324 17.00 4.28 -9.91
CA TYR A 324 16.02 3.74 -10.84
C TYR A 324 16.60 2.65 -11.73
N LEU A 325 15.73 1.76 -12.22
CA LEU A 325 15.97 0.80 -13.30
C LEU A 325 14.78 0.84 -14.29
N PRO A 326 14.99 0.52 -15.58
CA PRO A 326 13.88 0.32 -16.50
C PRO A 326 12.93 -0.77 -16.02
N GLN A 327 13.47 -1.91 -15.55
CA GLN A 327 12.74 -3.02 -14.95
C GLN A 327 13.64 -3.74 -13.94
N LEU A 328 13.05 -4.43 -12.96
CA LEU A 328 13.84 -5.11 -11.92
C LEU A 328 14.75 -6.21 -12.48
N GLY A 329 14.32 -6.88 -13.56
CA GLY A 329 15.11 -7.92 -14.21
C GLY A 329 16.47 -7.48 -14.73
N ASP A 330 16.68 -6.18 -14.97
CA ASP A 330 17.96 -5.63 -15.43
C ASP A 330 19.06 -5.80 -14.36
N LEU A 331 18.65 -5.90 -13.08
CA LEU A 331 19.56 -6.17 -11.97
C LEU A 331 20.33 -7.49 -12.16
N VAL A 332 19.75 -8.50 -12.80
CA VAL A 332 20.40 -9.80 -13.05
C VAL A 332 21.67 -9.62 -13.88
N THR A 333 21.64 -8.75 -14.87
CA THR A 333 22.80 -8.46 -15.72
C THR A 333 23.91 -7.78 -14.91
N LEU A 334 23.54 -6.82 -14.05
CA LEU A 334 24.49 -6.11 -13.19
C LEU A 334 25.13 -7.03 -12.15
N LEU A 335 24.36 -7.96 -11.57
CA LEU A 335 24.88 -8.94 -10.60
C LEU A 335 25.85 -9.92 -11.25
N ASN A 336 25.56 -10.39 -12.46
CA ASN A 336 26.41 -11.34 -13.18
C ASN A 336 27.73 -10.70 -13.66
N ASN A 337 27.68 -9.45 -14.15
CA ASN A 337 28.85 -8.73 -14.64
C ASN A 337 29.75 -8.24 -13.51
N GLY A 338 29.20 -7.96 -12.36
CA GLY A 338 29.92 -7.41 -11.21
C GLY A 338 30.82 -8.40 -10.47
N ASN A 339 30.86 -9.70 -10.83
CA ASN A 339 31.54 -10.77 -10.07
C ASN A 339 31.20 -10.67 -8.56
N ILE A 340 29.90 -10.56 -8.24
CA ILE A 340 29.36 -10.35 -6.90
C ILE A 340 28.79 -11.67 -6.38
#